data_1a6cf82eef25888a7774cd67b9ebfcf7
#
_entry.id   1a6cf82eef25888a7774cd67b9ebfcf7
#
_cell.length_a   1.000
_cell.length_b   1.000
_cell.length_c   1.000
_cell.angle_alpha   90.00
_cell.angle_beta   90.00
_cell.angle_gamma   90.00
#
_symmetry.space_group_name_H-M   'P 1'
#
loop_
_entity.id
_entity.type
_entity.pdbx_description
1 polymer ?
#
loop_
_entity_poly.entity_id
_entity_poly.type
_entity_poly.pdbx_seq_one_letter_code
_entity_poly.pdbx_strand_id
1 'polypeptide(L)'
;SEESITLLRQKYSRNQRVSEVSGQVGTHKIPKFSLTKKDRTKVLLTLRGHVENLTKSRKQILKTFDKFTEEIKKVTYSVVLDVANIGRFEQGAKSSKELNFNQIKLVVEQLVSKKESVLICLNENHLKSVSKEYQEAVRYCQDHAYIYQTTKGLDDDLFWLYASFYNETAYLVTNDELRNHINSINGHFLTWKNYHRVTYGVNKSKTLAELQFPCPYEVAPFYYRKEKVLNVPLSEKEWHKFQL
;
A
#
# COMPACT_ATOMS: atom_id res chain seq x y z
N SER A 1 -2.93 26.97 -4.94
CA SER A 1 -1.93 27.61 -5.81
C SER A 1 -1.17 28.68 -5.02
N GLU A 2 0.00 29.07 -5.47
CA GLU A 2 0.81 30.12 -4.84
C GLU A 2 0.08 31.47 -4.83
N GLU A 3 -0.72 31.73 -5.83
CA GLU A 3 -1.60 32.87 -5.96
C GLU A 3 -2.68 32.92 -4.86
N SER A 4 -3.29 31.78 -4.54
CA SER A 4 -4.23 31.66 -3.42
C SER A 4 -3.57 31.91 -2.07
N ILE A 5 -2.33 31.44 -1.88
CA ILE A 5 -1.55 31.70 -0.66
C ILE A 5 -1.19 33.19 -0.55
N THR A 6 -0.83 33.82 -1.65
CA THR A 6 -0.53 35.27 -1.69
C THR A 6 -1.74 36.11 -1.30
N LEU A 7 -2.93 35.77 -1.81
CA LEU A 7 -4.17 36.45 -1.43
C LEU A 7 -4.49 36.25 0.07
N LEU A 8 -4.29 35.04 0.61
CA LEU A 8 -4.46 34.81 2.04
C LEU A 8 -3.45 35.59 2.89
N ARG A 9 -2.18 35.70 2.46
CA ARG A 9 -1.16 36.52 3.15
C ARG A 9 -1.53 37.99 3.20
N GLN A 10 -2.08 38.52 2.11
CA GLN A 10 -2.54 39.92 2.04
C GLN A 10 -3.76 40.17 2.96
N LYS A 11 -4.66 39.17 3.05
CA LYS A 11 -5.91 39.29 3.82
C LYS A 11 -5.71 39.09 5.33
N TYR A 12 -4.78 38.22 5.73
CA TYR A 12 -4.55 37.85 7.12
C TYR A 12 -3.16 38.27 7.58
N SER A 13 -3.10 39.27 8.41
CA SER A 13 -1.83 39.87 8.93
C SER A 13 -1.08 38.94 9.88
N ARG A 14 -1.79 38.02 10.58
CA ARG A 14 -1.19 37.01 11.46
C ARG A 14 -1.01 35.71 10.72
N ASN A 15 0.11 35.56 10.06
CA ASN A 15 0.49 34.33 9.38
C ASN A 15 1.98 34.03 9.61
N GLN A 16 2.32 32.76 9.59
CA GLN A 16 3.71 32.32 9.75
C GLN A 16 3.97 31.03 8.96
N ARG A 17 5.19 30.88 8.49
CA ARG A 17 5.69 29.62 7.93
C ARG A 17 6.08 28.71 9.09
N VAL A 18 5.59 27.47 9.07
CA VAL A 18 5.81 26.49 10.12
C VAL A 18 6.24 25.17 9.49
N SER A 19 7.31 24.58 10.01
CA SER A 19 7.74 23.25 9.60
C SER A 19 6.88 22.18 10.26
N GLU A 20 6.60 21.13 9.50
CA GLU A 20 5.98 19.90 10.04
C GLU A 20 7.01 19.18 10.91
N VAL A 21 6.59 18.74 12.09
CA VAL A 21 7.39 17.91 12.99
C VAL A 21 6.50 16.80 13.54
N SER A 22 6.84 15.54 13.21
CA SER A 22 6.15 14.33 13.75
C SER A 22 4.62 14.33 13.56
N GLY A 23 4.14 14.82 12.41
CA GLY A 23 2.71 14.86 12.11
C GLY A 23 1.98 16.04 12.76
N GLN A 24 2.71 17.12 13.09
CA GLN A 24 2.13 18.32 13.66
C GLN A 24 2.62 19.57 12.94
N VAL A 25 1.74 20.56 12.83
CA VAL A 25 2.06 21.91 12.37
C VAL A 25 1.83 22.85 13.54
N GLY A 26 2.90 23.26 14.22
CA GLY A 26 2.83 23.92 15.52
C GLY A 26 2.17 22.99 16.55
N THR A 27 1.06 23.41 17.14
CA THR A 27 0.29 22.60 18.11
C THR A 27 -0.77 21.70 17.46
N HIS A 28 -0.98 21.79 16.15
CA HIS A 28 -2.06 21.12 15.45
C HIS A 28 -1.58 19.82 14.83
N LYS A 29 -2.27 18.70 15.13
CA LYS A 29 -2.02 17.43 14.45
C LYS A 29 -2.52 17.50 13.01
N ILE A 30 -1.69 17.05 12.07
CA ILE A 30 -2.10 16.90 10.68
C ILE A 30 -3.06 15.69 10.59
N PRO A 31 -4.21 15.82 9.92
CA PRO A 31 -5.10 14.70 9.71
C PRO A 31 -4.41 13.56 8.97
N LYS A 32 -4.57 12.33 9.44
CA LYS A 32 -4.17 11.16 8.67
C LYS A 32 -5.27 10.80 7.69
N PHE A 33 -4.88 10.39 6.50
CA PHE A 33 -5.83 9.82 5.56
C PHE A 33 -6.40 8.52 6.12
N SER A 34 -7.71 8.36 6.04
CA SER A 34 -8.39 7.09 6.29
C SER A 34 -9.64 6.99 5.42
N LEU A 35 -9.86 5.83 4.84
CA LEU A 35 -11.15 5.55 4.20
C LEU A 35 -12.25 5.46 5.26
N THR A 36 -13.41 6.04 4.97
CA THR A 36 -14.57 5.79 5.83
C THR A 36 -14.93 4.30 5.81
N LYS A 37 -15.52 3.79 6.88
CA LYS A 37 -15.99 2.40 6.95
C LYS A 37 -16.92 2.07 5.77
N LYS A 38 -17.75 3.02 5.35
CA LYS A 38 -18.67 2.88 4.19
C LYS A 38 -17.91 2.70 2.89
N ASP A 39 -16.91 3.55 2.63
CA ASP A 39 -16.15 3.50 1.38
C ASP A 39 -15.29 2.24 1.32
N ARG A 40 -14.64 1.86 2.43
CA ARG A 40 -13.91 0.61 2.55
C ARG A 40 -14.80 -0.61 2.28
N THR A 41 -15.97 -0.67 2.91
CA THR A 41 -16.94 -1.74 2.66
C THR A 41 -17.32 -1.80 1.19
N LYS A 42 -17.56 -0.67 0.54
CA LYS A 42 -17.87 -0.62 -0.89
C LYS A 42 -16.74 -1.17 -1.76
N VAL A 43 -15.48 -0.84 -1.46
CA VAL A 43 -14.31 -1.39 -2.17
C VAL A 43 -14.25 -2.91 -2.00
N LEU A 44 -14.35 -3.42 -0.78
CA LEU A 44 -14.31 -4.85 -0.49
C LEU A 44 -15.43 -5.62 -1.20
N LEU A 45 -16.64 -5.06 -1.25
CA LEU A 45 -17.77 -5.63 -1.99
C LEU A 45 -17.52 -5.61 -3.51
N THR A 46 -16.92 -4.54 -4.03
CA THR A 46 -16.55 -4.46 -5.46
C THR A 46 -15.53 -5.53 -5.80
N LEU A 47 -14.46 -5.69 -5.02
CA LEU A 47 -13.45 -6.74 -5.24
C LEU A 47 -14.07 -8.13 -5.18
N ARG A 48 -14.95 -8.40 -4.21
CA ARG A 48 -15.69 -9.64 -4.13
C ARG A 48 -16.56 -9.88 -5.37
N GLY A 49 -17.29 -8.86 -5.83
CA GLY A 49 -18.10 -8.92 -7.04
C GLY A 49 -17.28 -9.23 -8.30
N HIS A 50 -16.04 -8.74 -8.40
CA HIS A 50 -15.11 -9.14 -9.47
C HIS A 50 -14.81 -10.62 -9.42
N VAL A 51 -14.50 -11.18 -8.24
CA VAL A 51 -14.31 -12.63 -8.07
C VAL A 51 -15.55 -13.39 -8.49
N GLU A 52 -16.75 -12.98 -8.08
CA GLU A 52 -18.02 -13.60 -8.45
C GLU A 52 -18.26 -13.59 -9.97
N ASN A 53 -17.94 -12.49 -10.65
CA ASN A 53 -18.06 -12.39 -12.10
C ASN A 53 -17.09 -13.28 -12.86
N LEU A 54 -15.84 -13.42 -12.39
CA LEU A 54 -14.85 -14.31 -12.95
C LEU A 54 -15.25 -15.79 -12.76
N THR A 55 -16.09 -16.08 -11.77
CA THR A 55 -16.39 -17.44 -11.31
C THR A 55 -17.73 -17.96 -11.75
N LYS A 56 -18.50 -17.25 -12.61
CA LYS A 56 -19.80 -17.74 -13.13
C LYS A 56 -19.76 -19.19 -13.63
N SER A 57 -18.58 -19.71 -13.98
CA SER A 57 -18.34 -21.10 -14.38
C SER A 57 -17.51 -21.94 -13.37
N ARG A 58 -17.06 -21.37 -12.25
CA ARG A 58 -16.08 -22.01 -11.35
C ARG A 58 -16.37 -21.75 -9.86
N LYS A 59 -17.40 -22.40 -9.30
CA LYS A 59 -17.77 -22.32 -7.86
C LYS A 59 -16.59 -22.50 -6.88
N GLN A 60 -15.56 -23.26 -7.29
CA GLN A 60 -14.37 -23.50 -6.47
C GLN A 60 -13.54 -22.23 -6.20
N ILE A 61 -13.49 -21.30 -7.15
CA ILE A 61 -12.73 -20.05 -7.01
C ILE A 61 -13.34 -19.18 -5.91
N LEU A 62 -14.67 -19.02 -5.91
CA LEU A 62 -15.35 -18.24 -4.88
C LEU A 62 -15.12 -18.84 -3.48
N LYS A 63 -15.20 -20.17 -3.35
CA LYS A 63 -14.89 -20.85 -2.07
C LYS A 63 -13.46 -20.58 -1.59
N THR A 64 -12.48 -20.55 -2.52
CA THR A 64 -11.09 -20.23 -2.17
C THR A 64 -10.97 -18.80 -1.68
N PHE A 65 -11.64 -17.86 -2.35
CA PHE A 65 -11.64 -16.46 -1.93
C PHE A 65 -12.35 -16.26 -0.59
N ASP A 66 -13.47 -16.92 -0.36
CA ASP A 66 -14.19 -16.88 0.93
C ASP A 66 -13.32 -17.46 2.06
N LYS A 67 -12.63 -18.58 1.82
CA LYS A 67 -11.66 -19.14 2.77
C LYS A 67 -10.56 -18.13 3.09
N PHE A 68 -9.99 -17.48 2.09
CA PHE A 68 -9.00 -16.43 2.27
C PHE A 68 -9.54 -15.29 3.16
N THR A 69 -10.74 -14.79 2.87
CA THR A 69 -11.32 -13.68 3.63
C THR A 69 -11.54 -14.02 5.11
N GLU A 70 -11.84 -15.29 5.42
CA GLU A 70 -11.94 -15.74 6.82
C GLU A 70 -10.57 -15.97 7.47
N GLU A 71 -9.58 -16.37 6.69
CA GLU A 71 -8.23 -16.63 7.18
C GLU A 71 -7.47 -15.35 7.54
N ILE A 72 -7.54 -14.34 6.68
CA ILE A 72 -6.85 -13.04 6.94
C ILE A 72 -7.41 -12.29 8.16
N LYS A 73 -8.65 -12.58 8.59
CA LYS A 73 -9.22 -12.04 9.84
C LYS A 73 -8.46 -12.49 11.08
N LYS A 74 -7.77 -13.62 11.00
CA LYS A 74 -7.03 -14.25 12.10
C LYS A 74 -5.54 -13.96 12.07
N VAL A 75 -5.07 -13.30 11.01
CA VAL A 75 -3.66 -12.99 10.79
C VAL A 75 -3.40 -11.52 11.11
N THR A 76 -2.37 -11.25 11.89
CA THR A 76 -1.88 -9.89 12.11
C THR A 76 -0.85 -9.55 11.02
N TYR A 77 -1.09 -8.50 10.27
CA TYR A 77 -0.16 -7.96 9.27
C TYR A 77 -0.31 -6.45 9.18
N SER A 78 0.78 -5.79 8.87
CA SER A 78 0.84 -4.33 8.64
C SER A 78 1.24 -4.00 7.20
N VAL A 79 1.77 -4.99 6.46
CA VAL A 79 2.21 -4.82 5.08
C VAL A 79 1.80 -6.02 4.24
N VAL A 80 1.32 -5.74 3.03
CA VAL A 80 0.98 -6.74 2.01
C VAL A 80 1.93 -6.59 0.83
N LEU A 81 2.44 -7.71 0.28
CA LEU A 81 3.37 -7.68 -0.86
C LEU A 81 2.71 -8.13 -2.16
N ASP A 82 2.91 -7.35 -3.21
CA ASP A 82 2.74 -7.78 -4.60
C ASP A 82 4.04 -8.50 -5.04
N VAL A 83 4.12 -9.78 -4.73
CA VAL A 83 5.34 -10.56 -4.97
C VAL A 83 5.64 -10.79 -6.44
N ALA A 84 4.63 -10.79 -7.30
CA ALA A 84 4.83 -10.93 -8.74
C ALA A 84 5.53 -9.69 -9.31
N ASN A 85 5.13 -8.49 -8.89
CA ASN A 85 5.78 -7.24 -9.23
C ASN A 85 7.22 -7.21 -8.71
N ILE A 86 7.42 -7.54 -7.42
CA ILE A 86 8.74 -7.54 -6.79
C ILE A 86 9.67 -8.57 -7.45
N GLY A 87 9.24 -9.81 -7.61
CA GLY A 87 10.06 -10.90 -8.14
C GLY A 87 10.39 -10.76 -9.63
N ARG A 88 9.69 -9.89 -10.37
CA ARG A 88 9.96 -9.57 -11.77
C ARG A 88 10.65 -8.23 -12.00
N PHE A 89 10.92 -7.48 -10.94
CA PHE A 89 11.52 -6.16 -11.03
C PHE A 89 12.90 -6.24 -11.72
N GLU A 90 13.09 -5.37 -12.75
CA GLU A 90 14.31 -5.31 -13.57
C GLU A 90 14.73 -6.64 -14.21
N GLN A 91 13.83 -7.60 -14.32
CA GLN A 91 14.07 -8.78 -15.14
C GLN A 91 13.73 -8.43 -16.60
N GLY A 92 14.72 -8.52 -17.49
CA GLY A 92 14.53 -8.25 -18.92
C GLY A 92 13.51 -9.21 -19.56
N ALA A 93 13.03 -8.87 -20.77
CA ALA A 93 11.99 -9.62 -21.50
C ALA A 93 12.32 -11.12 -21.75
N LYS A 94 13.56 -11.54 -21.54
CA LYS A 94 14.04 -12.93 -21.65
C LYS A 94 14.13 -13.64 -20.29
N SER A 95 13.61 -13.04 -19.22
CA SER A 95 13.69 -13.63 -17.88
C SER A 95 12.88 -14.92 -17.79
N SER A 96 13.30 -15.78 -16.85
CA SER A 96 12.59 -17.03 -16.55
C SER A 96 11.15 -16.72 -16.10
N LYS A 97 10.24 -17.68 -16.30
CA LYS A 97 8.87 -17.58 -15.72
C LYS A 97 8.88 -17.64 -14.20
N GLU A 98 10.02 -17.97 -13.61
CA GLU A 98 10.22 -18.07 -12.16
C GLU A 98 10.42 -16.68 -11.55
N LEU A 99 9.85 -16.46 -10.38
CA LEU A 99 10.05 -15.22 -9.62
C LEU A 99 11.43 -15.22 -8.97
N ASN A 100 12.10 -14.08 -8.97
CA ASN A 100 13.35 -13.89 -8.24
C ASN A 100 13.06 -13.75 -6.73
N PHE A 101 13.11 -14.87 -6.02
CA PHE A 101 12.87 -14.88 -4.58
C PHE A 101 13.97 -14.18 -3.77
N ASN A 102 15.18 -14.00 -4.31
CA ASN A 102 16.19 -13.20 -3.64
C ASN A 102 15.77 -11.73 -3.54
N GLN A 103 15.12 -11.16 -4.56
CA GLN A 103 14.56 -9.81 -4.49
C GLN A 103 13.41 -9.73 -3.49
N ILE A 104 12.52 -10.72 -3.47
CA ILE A 104 11.42 -10.80 -2.51
C ILE A 104 11.97 -10.86 -1.08
N LYS A 105 12.99 -11.70 -0.83
CA LYS A 105 13.69 -11.80 0.46
C LYS A 105 14.24 -10.45 0.92
N LEU A 106 14.92 -9.70 0.04
CA LEU A 106 15.45 -8.38 0.39
C LEU A 106 14.37 -7.40 0.87
N VAL A 107 13.20 -7.42 0.22
CA VAL A 107 12.05 -6.59 0.63
C VAL A 107 11.54 -7.05 2.00
N VAL A 108 11.37 -8.36 2.21
CA VAL A 108 10.94 -8.92 3.50
C VAL A 108 11.94 -8.57 4.61
N GLU A 109 13.24 -8.71 4.38
CA GLU A 109 14.30 -8.34 5.34
C GLU A 109 14.19 -6.88 5.79
N GLN A 110 13.97 -5.96 4.84
CA GLN A 110 13.79 -4.54 5.15
C GLN A 110 12.53 -4.28 5.97
N LEU A 111 11.45 -4.98 5.70
CA LEU A 111 10.19 -4.83 6.46
C LEU A 111 10.34 -5.40 7.87
N VAL A 112 10.92 -6.58 8.01
CA VAL A 112 11.18 -7.22 9.31
C VAL A 112 12.11 -6.36 10.17
N SER A 113 13.14 -5.76 9.59
CA SER A 113 14.03 -4.83 10.31
C SER A 113 13.30 -3.60 10.86
N LYS A 114 12.21 -3.21 10.22
CA LYS A 114 11.29 -2.12 10.65
C LYS A 114 10.18 -2.62 11.59
N LYS A 115 10.21 -3.91 11.98
CA LYS A 115 9.18 -4.57 12.82
C LYS A 115 7.80 -4.63 12.16
N GLU A 116 7.74 -4.61 10.84
CA GLU A 116 6.50 -4.80 10.10
C GLU A 116 6.14 -6.28 10.02
N SER A 117 4.85 -6.60 10.12
CA SER A 117 4.30 -7.94 9.92
C SER A 117 3.86 -8.10 8.48
N VAL A 118 4.41 -9.07 7.77
CA VAL A 118 4.27 -9.21 6.32
C VAL A 118 3.26 -10.28 5.94
N LEU A 119 2.33 -9.93 5.05
CA LEU A 119 1.43 -10.85 4.36
C LEU A 119 1.84 -10.97 2.89
N ILE A 120 1.98 -12.20 2.42
CA ILE A 120 2.23 -12.55 1.03
C ILE A 120 1.04 -13.34 0.48
N CYS A 121 0.44 -12.88 -0.61
CA CYS A 121 -0.52 -13.65 -1.39
C CYS A 121 0.17 -14.13 -2.66
N LEU A 122 0.30 -15.44 -2.85
CA LEU A 122 1.11 -16.03 -3.91
C LEU A 122 0.47 -17.27 -4.49
N ASN A 123 0.46 -17.38 -5.83
CA ASN A 123 -0.02 -18.61 -6.46
C ASN A 123 0.89 -19.80 -6.11
N GLU A 124 0.27 -20.92 -5.70
CA GLU A 124 0.96 -22.13 -5.28
C GLU A 124 1.99 -22.65 -6.30
N ASN A 125 1.79 -22.37 -7.59
CA ASN A 125 2.72 -22.82 -8.64
C ASN A 125 4.11 -22.17 -8.51
N HIS A 126 4.20 -20.97 -7.94
CA HIS A 126 5.48 -20.29 -7.73
C HIS A 126 6.32 -20.95 -6.64
N LEU A 127 5.70 -21.75 -5.76
CA LEU A 127 6.40 -22.48 -4.69
C LEU A 127 6.65 -23.95 -5.01
N LYS A 128 5.93 -24.53 -5.98
CA LYS A 128 6.03 -25.97 -6.30
C LYS A 128 7.31 -26.39 -7.02
N SER A 129 7.93 -25.47 -7.76
CA SER A 129 9.12 -25.75 -8.58
C SER A 129 10.15 -24.64 -8.46
N VAL A 130 10.56 -24.35 -7.23
CA VAL A 130 11.58 -23.34 -6.94
C VAL A 130 12.96 -23.92 -7.24
N SER A 131 13.76 -23.22 -8.04
CA SER A 131 15.15 -23.59 -8.33
C SER A 131 15.99 -23.61 -7.04
N LYS A 132 17.06 -24.40 -7.07
CA LYS A 132 17.99 -24.51 -5.91
C LYS A 132 18.54 -23.14 -5.47
N GLU A 133 18.72 -22.24 -6.41
CA GLU A 133 19.20 -20.87 -6.21
C GLU A 133 18.30 -20.06 -5.24
N TYR A 134 16.97 -20.30 -5.26
CA TYR A 134 16.01 -19.52 -4.48
C TYR A 134 15.48 -20.22 -3.24
N GLN A 135 15.87 -21.48 -2.97
CA GLN A 135 15.32 -22.24 -1.85
C GLN A 135 15.57 -21.59 -0.48
N GLU A 136 16.74 -21.00 -0.28
CA GLU A 136 17.06 -20.28 0.96
C GLU A 136 16.18 -19.03 1.11
N ALA A 137 16.00 -18.26 0.03
CA ALA A 137 15.17 -17.06 0.05
C ALA A 137 13.68 -17.39 0.29
N VAL A 138 13.17 -18.47 -0.30
CA VAL A 138 11.80 -18.95 -0.03
C VAL A 138 11.65 -19.36 1.44
N ARG A 139 12.62 -20.11 1.99
CA ARG A 139 12.58 -20.49 3.41
C ARG A 139 12.58 -19.26 4.31
N TYR A 140 13.44 -18.29 4.04
CA TYR A 140 13.45 -17.05 4.79
C TYR A 140 12.07 -16.34 4.76
N CYS A 141 11.44 -16.24 3.59
CA CYS A 141 10.09 -15.66 3.48
C CYS A 141 9.04 -16.46 4.27
N GLN A 142 9.13 -17.80 4.28
CA GLN A 142 8.23 -18.66 5.06
C GLN A 142 8.39 -18.49 6.57
N ASP A 143 9.59 -18.23 7.04
CA ASP A 143 9.91 -18.04 8.47
C ASP A 143 9.51 -16.64 8.98
N HIS A 144 9.43 -15.63 8.08
CA HIS A 144 9.27 -14.22 8.48
C HIS A 144 8.02 -13.53 7.92
N ALA A 145 7.23 -14.21 7.09
CA ALA A 145 6.00 -13.68 6.54
C ALA A 145 4.87 -14.71 6.61
N TYR A 146 3.63 -14.24 6.75
CA TYR A 146 2.49 -15.11 6.54
C TYR A 146 2.24 -15.27 5.03
N ILE A 147 2.34 -16.50 4.52
CA ILE A 147 2.15 -16.79 3.10
C ILE A 147 0.79 -17.48 2.88
N TYR A 148 -0.13 -16.77 2.23
CA TYR A 148 -1.36 -17.35 1.73
C TYR A 148 -1.15 -17.85 0.30
N GLN A 149 -1.36 -19.14 0.07
CA GLN A 149 -1.23 -19.75 -1.24
C GLN A 149 -2.57 -19.76 -1.98
N THR A 150 -2.62 -19.01 -3.10
CA THR A 150 -3.79 -19.04 -3.99
C THR A 150 -3.70 -20.23 -4.95
N THR A 151 -4.86 -20.72 -5.41
CA THR A 151 -4.91 -21.86 -6.33
C THR A 151 -4.71 -21.41 -7.78
N LYS A 152 -4.30 -22.35 -8.63
CA LYS A 152 -4.10 -22.12 -10.07
C LYS A 152 -5.33 -21.47 -10.73
N GLY A 153 -5.08 -20.46 -11.54
CA GLY A 153 -6.10 -19.77 -12.34
C GLY A 153 -6.83 -18.64 -11.60
N LEU A 154 -6.35 -18.29 -10.41
CA LEU A 154 -6.72 -17.08 -9.69
C LEU A 154 -5.68 -16.00 -9.88
N ASP A 155 -6.15 -14.77 -10.03
CA ASP A 155 -5.32 -13.58 -10.06
C ASP A 155 -4.95 -13.21 -8.63
N ASP A 156 -3.68 -13.23 -8.30
CA ASP A 156 -3.17 -12.89 -6.97
C ASP A 156 -3.48 -11.43 -6.61
N ASP A 157 -3.66 -10.57 -7.60
CA ASP A 157 -3.96 -9.16 -7.43
C ASP A 157 -5.24 -8.94 -6.63
N LEU A 158 -6.27 -9.73 -6.85
CA LEU A 158 -7.53 -9.63 -6.10
C LEU A 158 -7.36 -9.97 -4.61
N PHE A 159 -6.44 -10.88 -4.28
CA PHE A 159 -6.18 -11.30 -2.91
C PHE A 159 -5.38 -10.25 -2.14
N TRP A 160 -4.25 -9.80 -2.68
CA TRP A 160 -3.45 -8.81 -1.98
C TRP A 160 -4.13 -7.43 -1.95
N LEU A 161 -4.91 -7.05 -2.99
CA LEU A 161 -5.76 -5.86 -2.93
C LEU A 161 -6.80 -5.97 -1.81
N TYR A 162 -7.55 -7.09 -1.77
CA TYR A 162 -8.56 -7.28 -0.72
C TYR A 162 -7.94 -7.18 0.68
N ALA A 163 -6.81 -7.85 0.92
CA ALA A 163 -6.10 -7.78 2.19
C ALA A 163 -5.66 -6.34 2.54
N SER A 164 -5.15 -5.59 1.55
CA SER A 164 -4.71 -4.22 1.76
C SER A 164 -5.84 -3.26 2.12
N PHE A 165 -7.07 -3.50 1.63
CA PHE A 165 -8.25 -2.72 2.01
C PHE A 165 -8.94 -3.25 3.28
N TYR A 166 -8.81 -4.55 3.56
CA TYR A 166 -9.40 -5.14 4.76
C TYR A 166 -8.77 -4.58 6.03
N ASN A 167 -7.45 -4.53 6.10
CA ASN A 167 -6.72 -3.85 7.16
C ASN A 167 -6.49 -2.38 6.78
N GLU A 168 -7.20 -1.45 7.44
CA GLU A 168 -7.17 -0.02 7.11
C GLU A 168 -5.82 0.66 7.34
N THR A 169 -4.93 0.03 8.08
CA THR A 169 -3.59 0.55 8.37
C THR A 169 -2.50 -0.14 7.57
N ALA A 170 -2.83 -1.17 6.79
CA ALA A 170 -1.84 -1.91 6.03
C ALA A 170 -1.31 -1.11 4.84
N TYR A 171 0.00 -1.22 4.63
CA TYR A 171 0.66 -0.76 3.41
C TYR A 171 0.65 -1.85 2.34
N LEU A 172 0.71 -1.44 1.08
CA LEU A 172 0.91 -2.31 -0.07
C LEU A 172 2.25 -2.01 -0.72
N VAL A 173 3.16 -2.98 -0.79
CA VAL A 173 4.44 -2.83 -1.49
C VAL A 173 4.28 -3.27 -2.94
N THR A 174 4.28 -2.30 -3.84
CA THR A 174 4.25 -2.52 -5.30
C THR A 174 4.75 -1.28 -6.04
N ASN A 175 5.41 -1.49 -7.18
CA ASN A 175 5.71 -0.42 -8.14
C ASN A 175 4.63 -0.28 -9.21
N ASP A 176 3.61 -1.16 -9.22
CA ASP A 176 2.48 -1.02 -10.14
C ASP A 176 1.68 0.25 -9.83
N GLU A 177 1.31 0.96 -10.90
CA GLU A 177 0.42 2.12 -10.83
C GLU A 177 -1.06 1.73 -10.61
N LEU A 178 -1.39 0.44 -10.58
CA LEU A 178 -2.71 -0.11 -10.30
C LEU A 178 -3.83 0.43 -11.23
N ARG A 179 -3.46 0.87 -12.45
CA ARG A 179 -4.38 1.54 -13.39
C ARG A 179 -5.56 0.66 -13.78
N ASN A 180 -5.31 -0.63 -13.95
CA ASN A 180 -6.35 -1.59 -14.32
C ASN A 180 -7.40 -1.78 -13.21
N HIS A 181 -7.04 -1.52 -11.96
CA HIS A 181 -7.91 -1.63 -10.81
C HIS A 181 -8.65 -0.33 -10.49
N ILE A 182 -8.10 0.83 -10.88
CA ILE A 182 -8.70 2.16 -10.63
C ILE A 182 -10.09 2.29 -11.25
N ASN A 183 -10.25 1.84 -12.48
CA ASN A 183 -11.52 1.95 -13.21
C ASN A 183 -12.64 1.10 -12.60
N SER A 184 -12.29 0.07 -11.87
CA SER A 184 -13.23 -0.87 -11.24
C SER A 184 -13.56 -0.50 -9.79
N ILE A 185 -12.68 0.24 -9.12
CA ILE A 185 -12.76 0.53 -7.69
C ILE A 185 -12.87 2.04 -7.51
N ASN A 186 -13.84 2.74 -7.77
CA ASN A 186 -14.21 4.09 -7.35
C ASN A 186 -13.07 5.11 -7.05
N GLY A 187 -13.32 6.43 -7.17
CA GLY A 187 -12.33 7.52 -7.05
C GLY A 187 -11.53 7.58 -5.73
N HIS A 188 -12.02 6.98 -4.65
CA HIS A 188 -11.28 6.86 -3.38
C HIS A 188 -10.04 5.97 -3.45
N PHE A 189 -9.93 5.11 -4.47
CA PHE A 189 -8.77 4.24 -4.67
C PHE A 189 -7.49 5.02 -4.97
N LEU A 190 -7.58 6.08 -5.79
CA LEU A 190 -6.42 6.94 -6.10
C LEU A 190 -5.86 7.60 -4.84
N THR A 191 -6.75 8.14 -4.01
CA THR A 191 -6.36 8.76 -2.75
C THR A 191 -5.76 7.72 -1.81
N TRP A 192 -6.41 6.56 -1.65
CA TRP A 192 -5.89 5.46 -0.83
C TRP A 192 -4.48 5.03 -1.29
N LYS A 193 -4.27 4.86 -2.59
CA LYS A 193 -2.96 4.49 -3.15
C LYS A 193 -1.85 5.45 -2.71
N ASN A 194 -2.11 6.74 -2.72
CA ASN A 194 -1.12 7.76 -2.35
C ASN A 194 -0.66 7.68 -0.89
N TYR A 195 -1.48 7.07 -0.01
CA TYR A 195 -1.18 6.96 1.43
C TYR A 195 -0.85 5.54 1.89
N HIS A 196 -1.05 4.53 1.04
CA HIS A 196 -0.84 3.12 1.41
C HIS A 196 0.15 2.39 0.50
N ARG A 197 0.48 2.92 -0.68
CA ARG A 197 1.45 2.28 -1.56
C ARG A 197 2.88 2.63 -1.13
N VAL A 198 3.65 1.60 -0.85
CA VAL A 198 5.11 1.67 -0.66
C VAL A 198 5.77 1.29 -1.97
N THR A 199 6.60 2.16 -2.52
CA THR A 199 7.42 1.84 -3.67
C THR A 199 8.78 1.28 -3.22
N TYR A 200 9.43 0.54 -4.10
CA TYR A 200 10.70 -0.10 -3.78
C TYR A 200 11.68 0.02 -4.94
N GLY A 201 12.95 -0.01 -4.59
CA GLY A 201 14.08 -0.19 -5.49
C GLY A 201 15.00 -1.28 -4.97
N VAL A 202 15.86 -1.78 -5.83
CA VAL A 202 16.95 -2.69 -5.44
C VAL A 202 18.26 -2.04 -5.86
N ASN A 203 19.23 -2.00 -4.96
CA ASN A 203 20.52 -1.40 -5.26
C ASN A 203 21.25 -2.16 -6.38
N LYS A 204 22.22 -1.51 -7.05
CA LYS A 204 22.97 -2.08 -8.18
C LYS A 204 23.66 -3.41 -7.86
N SER A 205 24.11 -3.60 -6.62
CA SER A 205 24.71 -4.84 -6.14
C SER A 205 23.71 -5.95 -5.81
N LYS A 206 22.40 -5.64 -5.85
CA LYS A 206 21.30 -6.55 -5.52
C LYS A 206 21.41 -7.17 -4.10
N THR A 207 21.91 -6.38 -3.16
CA THR A 207 22.11 -6.79 -1.76
C THR A 207 21.16 -6.08 -0.78
N LEU A 208 20.47 -5.03 -1.23
CA LEU A 208 19.59 -4.23 -0.39
C LEU A 208 18.36 -3.76 -1.18
N ALA A 209 17.20 -3.89 -0.60
CA ALA A 209 15.99 -3.21 -1.07
C ALA A 209 15.84 -1.87 -0.36
N GLU A 210 15.45 -0.85 -1.13
CA GLU A 210 15.11 0.48 -0.62
C GLU A 210 13.60 0.65 -0.68
N LEU A 211 12.97 0.93 0.45
CA LEU A 211 11.52 1.10 0.56
C LEU A 211 11.17 2.57 0.78
N GLN A 212 10.30 3.11 -0.06
CA GLN A 212 9.79 4.46 0.04
C GLN A 212 8.35 4.43 0.54
N PHE A 213 8.17 4.69 1.83
CA PHE A 213 6.86 4.80 2.44
C PHE A 213 6.21 6.12 2.06
N PRO A 214 4.89 6.14 1.84
CA PRO A 214 4.16 7.39 1.59
C PRO A 214 4.18 8.29 2.83
N CYS A 215 3.91 9.58 2.61
CA CYS A 215 3.68 10.51 3.72
C CYS A 215 2.51 10.02 4.57
N PRO A 216 2.67 9.88 5.90
CA PRO A 216 1.63 9.30 6.75
C PRO A 216 0.44 10.24 6.99
N TYR A 217 0.49 11.47 6.51
CA TYR A 217 -0.57 12.46 6.71
C TYR A 217 -1.06 13.07 5.41
N GLU A 218 -2.29 13.55 5.46
CA GLU A 218 -2.91 14.22 4.34
C GLU A 218 -2.26 15.61 4.11
N VAL A 219 -1.55 15.77 3.00
CA VAL A 219 -0.96 17.05 2.60
C VAL A 219 -2.03 17.90 1.93
N ALA A 220 -3.02 18.33 2.72
CA ALA A 220 -4.15 19.15 2.31
C ALA A 220 -4.40 20.27 3.31
N PRO A 221 -5.00 21.41 2.90
CA PRO A 221 -5.37 22.45 3.85
C PRO A 221 -6.34 21.93 4.90
N PHE A 222 -6.13 22.24 6.16
CA PHE A 222 -7.04 21.90 7.24
C PHE A 222 -7.28 23.07 8.20
N TYR A 223 -8.50 23.12 8.77
CA TYR A 223 -8.96 24.21 9.59
C TYR A 223 -9.31 23.75 10.99
N TYR A 224 -8.67 24.36 12.00
CA TYR A 224 -9.00 24.19 13.41
C TYR A 224 -10.02 25.24 13.85
N ARG A 225 -11.28 24.79 13.98
CA ARG A 225 -12.42 25.70 14.24
C ARG A 225 -12.32 26.42 15.58
N LYS A 226 -11.84 25.78 16.63
CA LYS A 226 -11.74 26.37 17.98
C LYS A 226 -10.76 27.55 18.00
N GLU A 227 -9.62 27.38 17.40
CA GLU A 227 -8.56 28.40 17.35
C GLU A 227 -8.67 29.32 16.15
N LYS A 228 -9.62 29.08 15.24
CA LYS A 228 -9.79 29.80 13.96
C LYS A 228 -8.48 29.83 13.14
N VAL A 229 -7.80 28.71 13.06
CA VAL A 229 -6.52 28.57 12.35
C VAL A 229 -6.70 27.72 11.09
N LEU A 230 -6.27 28.28 9.95
CA LEU A 230 -6.15 27.57 8.68
C LEU A 230 -4.68 27.22 8.45
N ASN A 231 -4.37 25.94 8.28
CA ASN A 231 -3.05 25.46 7.89
C ASN A 231 -3.08 25.05 6.41
N VAL A 232 -2.19 25.61 5.61
CA VAL A 232 -2.08 25.36 4.18
C VAL A 232 -0.70 24.77 3.88
N PRO A 233 -0.60 23.57 3.30
CA PRO A 233 0.68 22.98 2.99
C PRO A 233 1.38 23.74 1.87
N LEU A 234 2.69 23.95 2.02
CA LEU A 234 3.60 24.41 0.98
C LEU A 234 4.36 23.22 0.37
N SER A 235 4.64 22.21 1.22
CA SER A 235 5.24 20.92 0.88
C SER A 235 4.84 19.90 1.95
N GLU A 236 5.35 18.67 1.86
CA GLU A 236 5.13 17.66 2.90
C GLU A 236 5.61 18.08 4.29
N LYS A 237 6.63 18.93 4.34
CA LYS A 237 7.27 19.36 5.60
C LYS A 237 7.09 20.84 5.93
N GLU A 238 6.57 21.65 5.02
CA GLU A 238 6.41 23.09 5.20
C GLU A 238 4.96 23.50 5.04
N TRP A 239 4.49 24.32 5.97
CA TRP A 239 3.11 24.78 6.06
C TRP A 239 3.04 26.28 6.27
N HIS A 240 1.95 26.88 5.83
CA HIS A 240 1.61 28.26 6.16
C HIS A 240 0.40 28.28 7.08
N LYS A 241 0.56 28.87 8.25
CA LYS A 241 -0.48 28.99 9.26
C LYS A 241 -1.09 30.37 9.20
N PHE A 242 -2.39 30.46 9.03
CA PHE A 242 -3.16 31.70 9.02
C PHE A 242 -4.07 31.75 10.22
N GLN A 243 -4.02 32.88 10.98
CA GLN A 243 -5.00 33.17 11.99
C GLN A 243 -6.18 33.86 11.32
N LEU A 244 -7.40 33.27 11.36
CA LEU A 244 -8.61 33.81 10.74
C LEU A 244 -9.43 34.65 11.72
#